data_88ffa36804ea1101748002b6e3ee096c
#
_entry.id   88ffa36804ea1101748002b6e3ee096c
#
_cell.length_a   1.000
_cell.length_b   1.000
_cell.length_c   1.000
_cell.angle_alpha   90.00
_cell.angle_beta   90.00
_cell.angle_gamma   90.00
#
_symmetry.space_group_name_H-M   'P 1'
#
loop_
_entity.id
_entity.type
_entity.pdbx_description
1 polymer ?
#
loop_
_entity_poly.entity_id
_entity_poly.type
_entity_poly.pdbx_seq_one_letter_code
_entity_poly.pdbx_strand_id
1 'polypeptide(L)'
;MRFETTRSFEADYRRLHVHERQLFREADRKFNAACDAMLASRARSQFPRALRVKAVAGAQGVWEMTWSFSGPDGRATWEWTTVEINGETVPAVRWRRVGGHAIFAEP
;
A
#
# COMPACT_ATOMS: atom_id res chain seq x y z
N MET A 1 2.77 -8.91 -7.42
CA MET A 1 1.37 -8.37 -7.35
C MET A 1 1.21 -7.22 -8.31
N ARG A 2 0.15 -7.21 -9.09
CA ARG A 2 -0.20 -6.07 -9.95
C ARG A 2 -0.65 -4.90 -9.11
N PHE A 3 -0.33 -3.68 -9.55
CA PHE A 3 -0.73 -2.48 -8.84
C PHE A 3 -1.09 -1.33 -9.80
N GLU A 4 -1.85 -0.40 -9.27
CA GLU A 4 -2.10 0.89 -9.90
C GLU A 4 -2.03 1.99 -8.84
N THR A 5 -1.99 3.23 -9.26
CA THR A 5 -1.87 4.39 -8.37
C THR A 5 -2.93 5.43 -8.69
N THR A 6 -3.35 6.19 -7.68
CA THR A 6 -4.20 7.35 -7.88
C THR A 6 -3.34 8.58 -8.21
N ARG A 7 -3.97 9.62 -8.74
CA ARG A 7 -3.28 10.91 -8.94
C ARG A 7 -2.77 11.50 -7.64
N SER A 8 -3.54 11.33 -6.57
CA SER A 8 -3.14 11.78 -5.23
C SER A 8 -1.89 11.08 -4.76
N PHE A 9 -1.80 9.76 -4.95
CA PHE A 9 -0.61 8.99 -4.62
C PHE A 9 0.61 9.50 -5.40
N GLU A 10 0.46 9.70 -6.70
CA GLU A 10 1.55 10.18 -7.54
C GLU A 10 2.07 11.55 -7.08
N ALA A 11 1.17 12.46 -6.75
CA ALA A 11 1.52 13.78 -6.23
C ALA A 11 2.24 13.67 -4.88
N ASP A 12 1.73 12.83 -3.97
CA ASP A 12 2.35 12.57 -2.67
C ASP A 12 3.75 12.00 -2.83
N TYR A 13 3.90 11.01 -3.71
CA TYR A 13 5.17 10.32 -3.92
C TYR A 13 6.25 11.29 -4.40
N ARG A 14 5.89 12.22 -5.29
CA ARG A 14 6.82 13.25 -5.76
C ARG A 14 7.32 14.18 -4.65
N ARG A 15 6.52 14.36 -3.59
CA ARG A 15 6.90 15.19 -2.43
C ARG A 15 7.83 14.47 -1.45
N LEU A 16 7.93 13.15 -1.52
CA LEU A 16 8.82 12.40 -0.65
C LEU A 16 10.27 12.69 -1.00
N HIS A 17 11.13 12.78 0.02
CA HIS A 17 12.57 12.84 -0.19
C HIS A 17 13.08 11.50 -0.73
N VAL A 18 14.24 11.51 -1.38
CA VAL A 18 14.85 10.31 -1.95
C VAL A 18 14.95 9.19 -0.92
N HIS A 19 15.39 9.51 0.30
CA HIS A 19 15.50 8.54 1.39
C HIS A 19 14.14 7.93 1.77
N GLU A 20 13.10 8.76 1.82
CA GLU A 20 11.75 8.30 2.12
C GLU A 20 11.21 7.38 1.02
N ARG A 21 11.48 7.69 -0.24
CA ARG A 21 11.11 6.83 -1.37
C ARG A 21 11.79 5.47 -1.27
N GLN A 22 13.03 5.42 -0.84
CA GLN A 22 13.75 4.17 -0.61
C GLN A 22 13.07 3.34 0.48
N LEU A 23 12.73 3.97 1.61
CA LEU A 23 12.04 3.30 2.72
C LEU A 23 10.69 2.74 2.26
N PHE A 24 9.93 3.52 1.50
CA PHE A 24 8.66 3.06 0.95
C PHE A 24 8.86 1.86 0.02
N ARG A 25 9.82 1.93 -0.89
CA ARG A 25 10.09 0.83 -1.83
C ARG A 25 10.51 -0.46 -1.13
N GLU A 26 11.26 -0.36 -0.05
CA GLU A 26 11.64 -1.52 0.76
C GLU A 26 10.42 -2.14 1.43
N ALA A 27 9.54 -1.31 2.01
CA ALA A 27 8.29 -1.77 2.60
C ALA A 27 7.38 -2.40 1.53
N ASP A 28 7.30 -1.79 0.36
CA ASP A 28 6.50 -2.27 -0.76
C ASP A 28 6.96 -3.64 -1.26
N ARG A 29 8.27 -3.90 -1.29
CA ARG A 29 8.78 -5.24 -1.66
C ARG A 29 8.26 -6.32 -0.71
N LYS A 30 8.28 -6.06 0.59
CA LYS A 30 7.75 -6.99 1.60
C LYS A 30 6.24 -7.14 1.47
N PHE A 31 5.56 -6.04 1.22
CA PHE A 31 4.12 -6.02 0.99
C PHE A 31 3.74 -6.85 -0.24
N ASN A 32 4.41 -6.65 -1.36
CA ASN A 32 4.16 -7.40 -2.59
C ASN A 32 4.41 -8.89 -2.43
N ALA A 33 5.48 -9.26 -1.75
CA ALA A 33 5.79 -10.66 -1.48
C ALA A 33 4.67 -11.32 -0.65
N ALA A 34 4.14 -10.61 0.35
CA ALA A 34 3.02 -11.10 1.15
C ALA A 34 1.75 -11.24 0.31
N CYS A 35 1.44 -10.27 -0.55
CA CYS A 35 0.29 -10.35 -1.45
C CYS A 35 0.40 -11.55 -2.39
N ASP A 36 1.55 -11.77 -2.98
CA ASP A 36 1.78 -12.89 -3.90
C ASP A 36 1.62 -14.24 -3.17
N ALA A 37 2.10 -14.34 -1.93
CA ALA A 37 1.93 -15.53 -1.12
C ALA A 37 0.45 -15.79 -0.80
N MET A 38 -0.32 -14.74 -0.50
CA MET A 38 -1.76 -14.86 -0.26
C MET A 38 -2.50 -15.39 -1.48
N LEU A 39 -2.16 -14.92 -2.67
CA LEU A 39 -2.79 -15.38 -3.91
C LEU A 39 -2.39 -16.82 -4.24
N ALA A 40 -1.14 -17.18 -4.03
CA ALA A 40 -0.63 -18.51 -4.38
C ALA A 40 -1.17 -19.61 -3.47
N SER A 41 -1.30 -19.34 -2.17
CA SER A 41 -1.65 -20.36 -1.17
C SER A 41 -3.16 -20.45 -0.91
N ARG A 42 -3.94 -19.46 -1.33
CA ARG A 42 -5.36 -19.29 -0.93
C ARG A 42 -5.56 -19.31 0.59
N ALA A 43 -4.47 -19.32 1.35
CA ALA A 43 -4.51 -19.23 2.79
C ALA A 43 -4.57 -17.76 3.20
N ARG A 44 -5.11 -17.51 4.39
CA ARG A 44 -4.99 -16.20 5.01
C ARG A 44 -3.53 -16.00 5.38
N SER A 45 -2.74 -15.60 4.42
CA SER A 45 -1.38 -15.16 4.69
C SER A 45 -1.48 -13.84 5.42
N GLN A 46 -0.68 -13.67 6.45
CA GLN A 46 -0.64 -12.42 7.18
C GLN A 46 0.48 -11.57 6.63
N PHE A 47 0.24 -10.26 6.55
CA PHE A 47 1.30 -9.31 6.26
C PHE A 47 2.33 -9.32 7.38
N PRO A 48 3.62 -9.06 7.08
CA PRO A 48 4.63 -8.91 8.13
C PRO A 48 4.19 -7.90 9.18
N ARG A 49 4.37 -8.22 10.46
CA ARG A 49 3.95 -7.33 11.55
C ARG A 49 4.58 -5.94 11.47
N ALA A 50 5.81 -5.87 10.98
CA ALA A 50 6.52 -4.61 10.83
C ALA A 50 5.80 -3.62 9.92
N LEU A 51 5.00 -4.10 8.96
CA LEU A 51 4.24 -3.23 8.05
C LEU A 51 2.98 -2.65 8.69
N ARG A 52 2.53 -3.19 9.81
CA ARG A 52 1.33 -2.75 10.53
C ARG A 52 0.13 -2.53 9.61
N VAL A 53 -0.13 -3.49 8.75
CA VAL A 53 -1.28 -3.41 7.82
C VAL A 53 -2.57 -3.56 8.62
N LYS A 54 -3.46 -2.59 8.48
CA LYS A 54 -4.78 -2.60 9.12
C LYS A 54 -5.77 -1.74 8.34
N ALA A 55 -7.06 -1.92 8.63
CA ALA A 55 -8.09 -1.11 8.01
C ALA A 55 -8.02 0.33 8.52
N VAL A 56 -8.28 1.29 7.62
CA VAL A 56 -8.37 2.71 7.99
C VAL A 56 -9.73 2.94 8.65
N ALA A 57 -9.71 3.50 9.86
CA ALA A 57 -10.95 3.82 10.57
C ALA A 57 -11.77 4.84 9.77
N GLY A 58 -13.06 4.57 9.57
CA GLY A 58 -13.98 5.46 8.87
C GLY A 58 -13.89 5.46 7.35
N ALA A 59 -13.04 4.63 6.76
CA ALA A 59 -12.90 4.50 5.31
C ALA A 59 -13.05 3.03 4.89
N GLN A 60 -14.27 2.61 4.63
CA GLN A 60 -14.57 1.24 4.27
C GLN A 60 -13.80 0.80 3.02
N GLY A 61 -13.15 -0.36 3.10
CA GLY A 61 -12.38 -0.93 1.98
C GLY A 61 -11.00 -0.34 1.81
N VAL A 62 -10.63 0.64 2.61
CA VAL A 62 -9.29 1.27 2.56
C VAL A 62 -8.44 0.72 3.71
N TRP A 63 -7.20 0.38 3.38
CA TRP A 63 -6.21 -0.18 4.30
C TRP A 63 -5.02 0.77 4.43
N GLU A 64 -4.27 0.61 5.49
CA GLU A 64 -3.03 1.37 5.69
C GLU A 64 -1.84 0.44 5.90
N MET A 65 -0.68 0.95 5.56
CA MET A 65 0.61 0.31 5.79
C MET A 65 1.58 1.34 6.37
N THR A 66 2.41 0.94 7.32
CA THR A 66 3.49 1.78 7.84
C THR A 66 4.77 1.44 7.09
N TRP A 67 5.42 2.45 6.48
CA TRP A 67 6.67 2.24 5.75
C TRP A 67 7.88 2.88 6.43
N SER A 68 7.67 3.70 7.47
CA SER A 68 8.75 4.30 8.26
C SER A 68 8.31 4.48 9.70
N PHE A 69 9.20 4.14 10.63
CA PHE A 69 9.00 4.23 12.08
C PHE A 69 9.85 5.33 12.72
N SER A 70 10.79 5.92 12.00
CA SER A 70 11.52 7.09 12.48
C SER A 70 10.64 8.31 12.25
N GLY A 71 10.33 9.02 13.33
CA GLY A 71 9.32 10.05 13.34
C GLY A 71 9.59 11.24 12.42
N PRO A 72 8.53 11.78 11.77
CA PRO A 72 7.17 11.26 11.87
C PRO A 72 7.00 9.95 11.08
N ASP A 73 6.15 9.06 11.59
CA ASP A 73 5.89 7.77 10.95
C ASP A 73 5.37 7.94 9.53
N GLY A 74 5.92 7.13 8.61
CA GLY A 74 5.43 7.08 7.23
C GLY A 74 4.25 6.13 7.09
N ARG A 75 3.22 6.55 6.37
CA ARG A 75 2.00 5.78 6.12
C ARG A 75 1.68 5.76 4.64
N ALA A 76 1.01 4.71 4.20
CA ALA A 76 0.44 4.63 2.86
C ALA A 76 -0.94 4.00 2.97
N THR A 77 -1.87 4.45 2.14
CA THR A 77 -3.21 3.87 2.07
C THR A 77 -3.40 3.15 0.75
N TRP A 78 -4.16 2.08 0.76
CA TRP A 78 -4.39 1.26 -0.41
C TRP A 78 -5.72 0.53 -0.32
N GLU A 79 -6.16 0.00 -1.45
CA GLU A 79 -7.36 -0.81 -1.53
C GLU A 79 -7.15 -1.96 -2.50
N TRP A 80 -7.89 -3.04 -2.30
CA TRP A 80 -7.94 -4.11 -3.28
C TRP A 80 -8.74 -3.64 -4.49
N THR A 81 -8.28 -4.01 -5.66
CA THR A 81 -8.97 -3.74 -6.92
C THR A 81 -8.72 -4.90 -7.89
N THR A 82 -9.17 -4.74 -9.11
CA THR A 82 -8.89 -5.69 -10.18
C THR A 82 -8.44 -4.93 -11.41
N VAL A 83 -7.61 -5.58 -12.22
CA VAL A 83 -7.21 -5.07 -13.53
C VAL A 83 -7.46 -6.15 -14.57
N GLU A 84 -7.68 -5.75 -15.81
CA GLU A 84 -7.84 -6.70 -16.91
C GLU A 84 -6.52 -6.85 -17.66
N ILE A 85 -6.11 -8.10 -17.86
CA ILE A 85 -4.91 -8.46 -18.60
C ILE A 85 -5.27 -9.55 -19.60
N ASN A 86 -5.14 -9.26 -20.88
CA ASN A 86 -5.49 -10.18 -21.95
C ASN A 86 -6.92 -10.75 -21.83
N GLY A 87 -7.86 -9.91 -21.41
CA GLY A 87 -9.26 -10.29 -21.23
C GLY A 87 -9.57 -10.99 -19.91
N GLU A 88 -8.58 -11.20 -19.05
CA GLU A 88 -8.78 -11.80 -17.73
C GLU A 88 -8.77 -10.74 -16.65
N THR A 89 -9.69 -10.87 -15.68
CA THR A 89 -9.74 -10.02 -14.49
C THR A 89 -8.82 -10.62 -13.43
N VAL A 90 -7.82 -9.85 -13.02
CA VAL A 90 -6.86 -10.29 -12.01
C VAL A 90 -6.85 -9.34 -10.82
N PRO A 91 -6.62 -9.86 -9.58
CA PRO A 91 -6.50 -9.01 -8.40
C PRO A 91 -5.32 -8.04 -8.50
N ALA A 92 -5.51 -6.85 -7.97
CA ALA A 92 -4.49 -5.81 -7.93
C ALA A 92 -4.63 -4.97 -6.68
N VAL A 93 -3.61 -4.18 -6.38
CA VAL A 93 -3.61 -3.19 -5.31
C VAL A 93 -3.65 -1.81 -5.93
N ARG A 94 -4.52 -0.95 -5.42
CA ARG A 94 -4.51 0.47 -5.78
C ARG A 94 -3.93 1.27 -4.62
N TRP A 95 -2.75 1.85 -4.82
CA TRP A 95 -2.16 2.79 -3.88
C TRP A 95 -2.89 4.12 -3.97
N ARG A 96 -3.41 4.59 -2.83
CA ARG A 96 -4.26 5.79 -2.78
C ARG A 96 -3.50 7.02 -2.32
N ARG A 97 -2.75 6.91 -1.23
CA ARG A 97 -1.98 8.00 -0.65
C ARG A 97 -0.67 7.49 -0.07
N VAL A 98 0.34 8.35 0.01
CA VAL A 98 1.60 8.07 0.70
C VAL A 98 2.14 9.34 1.35
N GLY A 99 2.60 9.23 2.61
CA GLY A 99 3.10 10.39 3.35
C GLY A 99 3.13 10.11 4.82
N GLY A 100 2.82 11.13 5.62
CA GLY A 100 2.67 11.03 7.07
C GLY A 100 1.20 10.94 7.47
N HIS A 101 0.90 11.21 8.72
CA HIS A 101 -0.47 11.13 9.25
C HIS A 101 -1.48 12.04 8.56
N ALA A 102 -1.01 13.12 7.92
CA ALA A 102 -1.90 14.05 7.22
C ALA A 102 -2.72 13.40 6.12
N ILE A 103 -2.26 12.27 5.56
CA ILE A 103 -2.99 11.57 4.51
C ILE A 103 -4.34 11.02 4.99
N PHE A 104 -4.51 10.80 6.30
CA PHE A 104 -5.75 10.25 6.84
C PHE A 104 -6.92 11.22 6.82
N ALA A 105 -6.69 12.50 6.53
CA ALA A 105 -7.77 13.46 6.31
C ALA A 105 -8.57 13.07 5.06
N GLU A 106 -7.89 12.54 4.03
CA GLU A 106 -8.49 12.00 2.81
C GLU A 106 -7.70 10.75 2.36
N PRO A 107 -7.93 9.65 3.04
CA PRO A 107 -7.10 8.47 2.82
C PRO A 107 -7.28 7.82 1.42
#